data_11a35b92010fe604bc8a95f3552ee832
#
_entry.id   11a35b92010fe604bc8a95f3552ee832
#
_cell.length_a   1.000
_cell.length_b   1.000
_cell.length_c   1.000
_cell.angle_alpha   90.00
_cell.angle_beta   90.00
_cell.angle_gamma   90.00
#
_symmetry.space_group_name_H-M   'P 1'
#
loop_
_entity.id
_entity.type
_entity.pdbx_description
1 polymer ?
#
loop_
_entity_poly.entity_id
_entity_poly.type
_entity_poly.pdbx_seq_one_letter_code
_entity_poly.pdbx_strand_id
1 'polypeptide(L)'
;MPRGCSCATLQAIAAAPLFISTDLRYVPSESKAILLNAGLLEISQDALGRAGHRFHHAVHSGGQGWIRELQGGDVAVALHNGGGNCSVPTWAVPIPPRCNGNDPLRITVASEMIGFAPDTAMEVFDVFANTSLGVHTGSFVSKLIPAHGVQLLRISFSVVC
;
A
#
# COMPACT_ATOMS: atom_id res chain seq x y z
N MET A 1 10.55 -5.35 7.48
CA MET A 1 9.14 -5.75 7.64
C MET A 1 8.97 -7.19 7.20
N PRO A 2 8.22 -8.03 7.94
CA PRO A 2 8.00 -9.42 7.54
C PRO A 2 7.21 -9.48 6.21
N ARG A 3 7.50 -10.48 5.39
CA ARG A 3 6.83 -10.71 4.08
C ARG A 3 5.30 -10.87 4.18
N GLY A 4 4.78 -11.31 5.33
CA GLY A 4 3.35 -11.46 5.60
C GLY A 4 2.55 -10.14 5.57
N CYS A 5 3.22 -9.00 5.78
CA CYS A 5 2.59 -7.68 5.78
C CYS A 5 2.01 -7.31 4.40
N SER A 6 2.74 -7.63 3.31
CA SER A 6 2.31 -7.31 1.95
C SER A 6 1.06 -8.11 1.54
N CYS A 7 1.00 -9.40 1.89
CA CYS A 7 -0.17 -10.23 1.56
C CYS A 7 -1.44 -9.74 2.26
N ALA A 8 -1.40 -9.52 3.57
CA ALA A 8 -2.55 -9.05 4.34
C ALA A 8 -3.02 -7.67 3.86
N THR A 9 -2.07 -6.77 3.56
CA THR A 9 -2.38 -5.44 3.02
C THR A 9 -3.10 -5.52 1.67
N LEU A 10 -2.58 -6.30 0.73
CA LEU A 10 -3.18 -6.42 -0.60
C LEU A 10 -4.55 -7.12 -0.54
N GLN A 11 -4.75 -8.08 0.37
CA GLN A 11 -6.07 -8.67 0.62
C GLN A 11 -7.04 -7.62 1.18
N ALA A 12 -6.61 -6.79 2.13
CA ALA A 12 -7.44 -5.70 2.65
C ALA A 12 -7.81 -4.68 1.56
N ILE A 13 -6.87 -4.29 0.70
CA ILE A 13 -7.14 -3.40 -0.45
C ILE A 13 -8.11 -4.06 -1.44
N ALA A 14 -7.96 -5.35 -1.72
CA ALA A 14 -8.83 -6.08 -2.63
C ALA A 14 -10.23 -6.38 -2.06
N ALA A 15 -10.55 -5.93 -0.85
CA ALA A 15 -11.76 -6.31 -0.12
C ALA A 15 -11.95 -7.83 -0.01
N ALA A 16 -10.84 -8.57 -0.02
CA ALA A 16 -10.87 -10.02 0.10
C ALA A 16 -10.87 -10.44 1.58
N PRO A 17 -11.50 -11.55 1.94
CA PRO A 17 -11.42 -12.08 3.29
C PRO A 17 -9.97 -12.36 3.70
N LEU A 18 -9.60 -11.98 4.92
CA LEU A 18 -8.30 -12.30 5.50
C LEU A 18 -8.31 -13.75 6.00
N PHE A 19 -7.84 -14.68 5.16
CA PHE A 19 -7.68 -16.06 5.55
C PHE A 19 -6.32 -16.32 6.16
N ILE A 20 -6.31 -16.93 7.35
CA ILE A 20 -5.10 -17.36 8.04
C ILE A 20 -4.91 -18.85 7.79
N SER A 21 -3.88 -19.23 7.00
CA SER A 21 -3.59 -20.62 6.64
C SER A 21 -2.32 -21.14 7.35
N THR A 22 -2.05 -20.67 8.56
CA THR A 22 -0.90 -21.11 9.37
C THR A 22 -1.36 -21.69 10.70
N ASP A 23 -0.51 -22.50 11.33
CA ASP A 23 -0.76 -23.00 12.68
C ASP A 23 -0.65 -21.86 13.70
N LEU A 24 -1.78 -21.45 14.26
CA LEU A 24 -1.89 -20.32 15.18
C LEU A 24 -1.07 -20.50 16.47
N ARG A 25 -0.69 -21.73 16.82
CA ARG A 25 0.14 -22.03 18.00
C ARG A 25 1.57 -21.54 17.84
N TYR A 26 2.04 -21.43 16.60
CA TYR A 26 3.43 -21.11 16.25
C TYR A 26 3.57 -19.83 15.44
N VAL A 27 2.55 -18.96 15.43
CA VAL A 27 2.63 -17.67 14.72
C VAL A 27 3.67 -16.78 15.38
N PRO A 28 4.69 -16.31 14.65
CA PRO A 28 5.65 -15.34 15.17
C PRO A 28 4.96 -14.07 15.65
N SER A 29 5.47 -13.47 16.72
CA SER A 29 4.90 -12.27 17.34
C SER A 29 4.72 -11.12 16.35
N GLU A 30 5.67 -10.92 15.43
CA GLU A 30 5.60 -9.92 14.36
C GLU A 30 4.43 -10.18 13.40
N SER A 31 4.22 -11.42 12.99
CA SER A 31 3.09 -11.79 12.13
C SER A 31 1.76 -11.64 12.87
N LYS A 32 1.72 -11.99 14.16
CA LYS A 32 0.56 -11.79 15.01
C LYS A 32 0.20 -10.31 15.14
N ALA A 33 1.20 -9.44 15.31
CA ALA A 33 0.99 -7.99 15.39
C ALA A 33 0.37 -7.41 14.10
N ILE A 34 0.74 -7.95 12.92
CA ILE A 34 0.14 -7.55 11.64
C ILE A 34 -1.33 -8.01 11.59
N LEU A 35 -1.59 -9.28 11.89
CA LEU A 35 -2.94 -9.86 11.81
C LEU A 35 -3.92 -9.25 12.80
N LEU A 36 -3.44 -8.73 13.92
CA LEU A 36 -4.22 -8.06 14.96
C LEU A 36 -4.17 -6.53 14.86
N ASN A 37 -3.59 -5.96 13.80
CA ASN A 37 -3.55 -4.52 13.62
C ASN A 37 -4.97 -3.98 13.37
N ALA A 38 -5.46 -3.14 14.28
CA ALA A 38 -6.83 -2.61 14.24
C ALA A 38 -7.10 -1.86 12.93
N GLY A 39 -6.19 -0.98 12.50
CA GLY A 39 -6.39 -0.20 11.28
C GLY A 39 -6.40 -1.07 10.00
N LEU A 40 -5.61 -2.15 9.94
CA LEU A 40 -5.68 -3.12 8.85
C LEU A 40 -7.03 -3.84 8.84
N LEU A 41 -7.52 -4.25 10.02
CA LEU A 41 -8.82 -4.92 10.15
C LEU A 41 -9.98 -3.99 9.80
N GLU A 42 -9.94 -2.72 10.22
CA GLU A 42 -10.93 -1.71 9.84
C GLU A 42 -10.98 -1.54 8.33
N ILE A 43 -9.82 -1.40 7.66
CA ILE A 43 -9.76 -1.30 6.20
C ILE A 43 -10.31 -2.58 5.56
N SER A 44 -9.93 -3.76 6.05
CA SER A 44 -10.38 -5.03 5.48
C SER A 44 -11.90 -5.22 5.60
N GLN A 45 -12.48 -4.83 6.73
CA GLN A 45 -13.88 -5.01 7.09
C GLN A 45 -14.76 -3.79 6.76
N ASP A 46 -14.22 -2.82 6.01
CA ASP A 46 -14.94 -1.61 5.67
C ASP A 46 -16.26 -1.91 4.97
N ALA A 47 -17.35 -1.29 5.47
CA ALA A 47 -18.71 -1.60 5.09
C ALA A 47 -19.07 -1.22 3.64
N LEU A 48 -18.28 -0.34 2.99
CA LEU A 48 -18.46 -0.04 1.56
C LEU A 48 -18.25 -1.27 0.69
N GLY A 49 -17.40 -2.23 1.12
CA GLY A 49 -17.21 -3.52 0.48
C GLY A 49 -16.61 -3.48 -0.92
N ARG A 50 -16.20 -2.32 -1.41
CA ARG A 50 -15.62 -2.17 -2.76
C ARG A 50 -14.18 -2.64 -2.79
N ALA A 51 -13.83 -3.42 -3.81
CA ALA A 51 -12.45 -3.78 -4.08
C ALA A 51 -11.67 -2.57 -4.59
N GLY A 52 -10.43 -2.45 -4.13
CA GLY A 52 -9.51 -1.44 -4.63
C GLY A 52 -8.92 -1.80 -5.99
N HIS A 53 -8.20 -0.86 -6.56
CA HIS A 53 -7.53 -1.02 -7.84
C HIS A 53 -6.11 -0.42 -7.79
N ARG A 54 -5.30 -0.78 -8.80
CA ARG A 54 -3.95 -0.24 -8.93
C ARG A 54 -3.99 1.08 -9.68
N PHE A 55 -3.44 2.14 -9.07
CA PHE A 55 -3.32 3.47 -9.69
C PHE A 55 -1.90 3.77 -10.18
N HIS A 56 -0.88 3.08 -9.67
CA HIS A 56 0.52 3.29 -10.04
C HIS A 56 1.25 1.97 -10.25
N HIS A 57 2.05 1.90 -11.32
CA HIS A 57 2.94 0.77 -11.59
C HIS A 57 4.22 1.23 -12.28
N ALA A 58 5.32 1.23 -11.56
CA ALA A 58 6.64 1.49 -12.12
C ALA A 58 7.28 0.17 -12.56
N VAL A 59 7.20 -0.12 -13.85
CA VAL A 59 7.63 -1.41 -14.44
C VAL A 59 9.10 -1.72 -14.13
N HIS A 60 9.96 -0.72 -14.11
CA HIS A 60 11.40 -0.92 -13.94
C HIS A 60 11.85 -1.02 -12.48
N SER A 61 11.18 -0.35 -11.56
CA SER A 61 11.54 -0.34 -10.14
C SER A 61 10.74 -1.33 -9.29
N GLY A 62 9.66 -1.90 -9.84
CA GLY A 62 8.76 -2.78 -9.10
C GLY A 62 7.82 -2.04 -8.13
N GLY A 63 7.82 -0.71 -8.14
CA GLY A 63 6.94 0.11 -7.31
C GLY A 63 5.49 0.02 -7.77
N GLN A 64 4.58 -0.24 -6.84
CA GLN A 64 3.15 -0.32 -7.10
C GLN A 64 2.36 0.50 -6.08
N GLY A 65 1.37 1.24 -6.58
CA GLY A 65 0.39 1.95 -5.76
C GLY A 65 -1.01 1.38 -5.98
N TRP A 66 -1.67 1.05 -4.89
CA TRP A 66 -3.02 0.51 -4.87
C TRP A 66 -3.90 1.38 -3.99
N ILE A 67 -5.14 1.60 -4.39
CA ILE A 67 -6.12 2.41 -3.67
C ILE A 67 -7.42 1.65 -3.49
N ARG A 68 -8.06 1.84 -2.34
CA ARG A 68 -9.41 1.40 -2.01
C ARG A 68 -10.18 2.54 -1.38
N GLU A 69 -11.37 2.82 -1.90
CA GLU A 69 -12.33 3.72 -1.26
C GLU A 69 -12.88 3.09 0.02
N LEU A 70 -13.03 3.88 1.06
CA LEU A 70 -13.60 3.49 2.34
C LEU A 70 -14.93 4.21 2.60
N GLN A 71 -15.76 3.63 3.44
CA GLN A 71 -16.95 4.30 3.91
C GLN A 71 -16.58 5.60 4.62
N GLY A 72 -17.32 6.68 4.33
CA GLY A 72 -17.05 8.00 4.93
C GLY A 72 -16.18 8.92 4.08
N GLY A 73 -15.69 8.45 2.92
CA GLY A 73 -14.92 9.25 1.96
C GLY A 73 -13.41 9.21 2.12
N ASP A 74 -12.89 8.50 3.11
CA ASP A 74 -11.46 8.21 3.23
C ASP A 74 -11.02 7.21 2.17
N VAL A 75 -9.72 7.13 1.94
CA VAL A 75 -9.14 6.08 1.09
C VAL A 75 -8.02 5.33 1.81
N ALA A 76 -7.92 4.03 1.56
CA ALA A 76 -6.76 3.24 1.93
C ALA A 76 -5.81 3.16 0.72
N VAL A 77 -4.53 3.46 0.96
CA VAL A 77 -3.49 3.43 -0.07
C VAL A 77 -2.39 2.48 0.36
N ALA A 78 -2.11 1.46 -0.46
CA ALA A 78 -1.00 0.55 -0.26
C ALA A 78 0.11 0.86 -1.26
N LEU A 79 1.28 1.21 -0.75
CA LEU A 79 2.49 1.45 -1.52
C LEU A 79 3.41 0.25 -1.37
N HIS A 80 3.51 -0.55 -2.41
CA HIS A 80 4.19 -1.84 -2.41
C HIS A 80 5.45 -1.79 -3.26
N ASN A 81 6.57 -2.24 -2.70
CA ASN A 81 7.78 -2.53 -3.45
C ASN A 81 7.79 -4.01 -3.81
N GLY A 82 7.40 -4.36 -5.02
CA GLY A 82 7.34 -5.75 -5.49
C GLY A 82 8.69 -6.46 -5.60
N GLY A 83 9.80 -5.73 -5.33
CA GLY A 83 11.12 -6.20 -5.64
C GLY A 83 11.26 -6.34 -7.16
N GLY A 84 12.02 -5.47 -7.82
CA GLY A 84 12.12 -5.46 -9.28
C GLY A 84 12.58 -6.81 -9.80
N ASN A 85 11.65 -7.70 -10.05
CA ASN A 85 11.91 -8.83 -10.92
C ASN A 85 11.67 -8.33 -12.35
N CYS A 86 12.73 -7.94 -13.03
CA CYS A 86 12.68 -7.61 -14.45
C CYS A 86 12.48 -8.88 -15.29
N SER A 87 11.63 -9.76 -14.85
CA SER A 87 11.08 -10.83 -15.65
C SER A 87 10.08 -10.27 -16.66
N VAL A 88 10.56 -9.36 -17.50
CA VAL A 88 9.93 -9.17 -18.81
C VAL A 88 10.19 -10.49 -19.55
N PRO A 89 9.19 -11.14 -20.13
CA PRO A 89 9.44 -12.30 -20.95
C PRO A 89 10.54 -11.95 -21.96
N THR A 90 11.55 -12.78 -22.08
CA THR A 90 12.78 -12.54 -22.87
C THR A 90 12.53 -12.23 -24.36
N TRP A 91 11.29 -12.38 -24.83
CA TRP A 91 10.86 -12.03 -26.18
C TRP A 91 10.38 -10.57 -26.34
N ALA A 92 10.22 -9.81 -25.25
CA ALA A 92 9.50 -8.53 -25.32
C ALA A 92 10.38 -7.28 -25.41
N VAL A 93 11.61 -7.26 -24.86
CA VAL A 93 12.55 -6.10 -24.92
C VAL A 93 13.97 -6.52 -24.54
N PRO A 94 15.01 -5.85 -25.08
CA PRO A 94 16.38 -5.97 -24.54
C PRO A 94 16.34 -5.51 -23.07
N ILE A 95 16.68 -6.38 -22.14
CA ILE A 95 16.67 -6.15 -20.70
C ILE A 95 17.63 -5.00 -20.38
N PRO A 96 17.18 -3.87 -19.80
CA PRO A 96 18.12 -2.91 -19.26
C PRO A 96 18.88 -3.55 -18.10
N PRO A 97 20.21 -3.43 -18.04
CA PRO A 97 21.10 -4.28 -17.21
C PRO A 97 21.11 -3.99 -15.71
N ARG A 98 20.08 -3.30 -15.15
CA ARG A 98 20.09 -2.87 -13.74
C ARG A 98 18.72 -2.92 -13.09
N CYS A 99 18.13 -4.07 -13.02
CA CYS A 99 17.06 -4.29 -12.05
C CYS A 99 17.63 -5.12 -10.89
N ASN A 100 18.28 -4.47 -9.94
CA ASN A 100 18.60 -5.10 -8.66
C ASN A 100 17.30 -5.17 -7.86
N GLY A 101 16.60 -6.30 -7.93
CA GLY A 101 15.29 -6.53 -7.32
C GLY A 101 15.22 -6.39 -5.80
N ASN A 102 16.29 -5.90 -5.17
CA ASN A 102 16.39 -5.73 -3.72
C ASN A 102 16.49 -4.28 -3.27
N ASP A 103 16.47 -3.31 -4.19
CA ASP A 103 16.66 -1.92 -3.81
C ASP A 103 15.40 -1.36 -3.12
N PRO A 104 15.57 -0.69 -1.99
CA PRO A 104 14.47 0.04 -1.37
C PRO A 104 14.09 1.24 -2.23
N LEU A 105 12.79 1.56 -2.29
CA LEU A 105 12.30 2.67 -3.10
C LEU A 105 11.31 3.56 -2.34
N ARG A 106 11.10 4.75 -2.88
CA ARG A 106 10.03 5.67 -2.47
C ARG A 106 9.00 5.77 -3.58
N ILE A 107 7.74 5.86 -3.21
CA ILE A 107 6.62 6.02 -4.14
C ILE A 107 5.94 7.35 -3.81
N THR A 108 5.73 8.16 -4.83
CA THR A 108 4.96 9.40 -4.70
C THR A 108 3.50 9.12 -4.99
N VAL A 109 2.62 9.62 -4.15
CA VAL A 109 1.16 9.64 -4.33
C VAL A 109 0.77 11.09 -4.59
N ALA A 110 0.37 11.42 -5.80
CA ALA A 110 -0.25 12.70 -6.10
C ALA A 110 -1.78 12.58 -5.93
N SER A 111 -2.43 13.64 -5.46
CA SER A 111 -3.88 13.68 -5.26
C SER A 111 -4.64 13.33 -6.54
N GLU A 112 -4.16 13.79 -7.69
CA GLU A 112 -4.74 13.48 -9.00
C GLU A 112 -4.69 11.98 -9.34
N MET A 113 -3.62 11.28 -8.94
CA MET A 113 -3.47 9.83 -9.18
C MET A 113 -4.51 9.00 -8.42
N ILE A 114 -5.04 9.56 -7.35
CA ILE A 114 -6.05 8.93 -6.49
C ILE A 114 -7.46 9.56 -6.64
N GLY A 115 -7.65 10.37 -7.71
CA GLY A 115 -8.96 10.86 -8.12
C GLY A 115 -9.39 12.19 -7.49
N PHE A 116 -8.46 12.95 -6.92
CA PHE A 116 -8.74 14.25 -6.29
C PHE A 116 -8.07 15.41 -7.06
N ALA A 117 -8.47 16.65 -6.75
CA ALA A 117 -7.88 17.84 -7.36
C ALA A 117 -6.38 17.98 -6.99
N PRO A 118 -5.55 18.65 -7.85
CA PRO A 118 -4.10 18.72 -7.68
C PRO A 118 -3.63 19.34 -6.35
N ASP A 119 -4.46 20.22 -5.79
CA ASP A 119 -4.19 20.99 -4.56
C ASP A 119 -4.96 20.47 -3.33
N THR A 120 -5.55 19.27 -3.43
CA THR A 120 -6.30 18.68 -2.32
C THR A 120 -5.38 18.45 -1.11
N ALA A 121 -5.84 18.91 0.05
CA ALA A 121 -5.20 18.63 1.33
C ALA A 121 -5.54 17.21 1.78
N MET A 122 -4.51 16.41 2.00
CA MET A 122 -4.56 15.01 2.42
C MET A 122 -4.00 14.87 3.82
N GLU A 123 -4.80 14.47 4.78
CA GLU A 123 -4.31 14.03 6.07
C GLU A 123 -3.88 12.56 5.97
N VAL A 124 -2.60 12.29 6.17
CA VAL A 124 -1.99 10.97 5.92
C VAL A 124 -1.68 10.28 7.24
N PHE A 125 -2.15 9.05 7.39
CA PHE A 125 -1.93 8.20 8.56
C PHE A 125 -1.26 6.88 8.17
N ASP A 126 -0.13 6.53 8.81
CA ASP A 126 0.55 5.24 8.61
C ASP A 126 -0.10 4.19 9.52
N VAL A 127 -0.82 3.25 8.92
CA VAL A 127 -1.64 2.24 9.62
C VAL A 127 -0.79 1.31 10.48
N PHE A 128 0.35 0.84 9.97
CA PHE A 128 1.20 -0.08 10.73
C PHE A 128 2.04 0.61 11.80
N ALA A 129 2.45 1.86 11.55
CA ALA A 129 3.16 2.66 12.54
C ALA A 129 2.21 3.27 13.59
N ASN A 130 0.90 3.25 13.32
CA ASN A 130 -0.15 3.88 14.12
C ASN A 130 0.18 5.36 14.42
N THR A 131 0.56 6.10 13.37
CA THR A 131 1.08 7.47 13.51
C THR A 131 0.56 8.36 12.39
N SER A 132 0.11 9.58 12.74
CA SER A 132 -0.16 10.62 11.77
C SER A 132 1.15 11.10 11.14
N LEU A 133 1.14 11.22 9.81
CA LEU A 133 2.24 11.78 9.03
C LEU A 133 1.97 13.24 8.66
N GLY A 134 0.87 13.81 9.16
CA GLY A 134 0.47 15.19 8.95
C GLY A 134 -0.35 15.42 7.68
N VAL A 135 -0.57 16.71 7.38
CA VAL A 135 -1.32 17.16 6.20
C VAL A 135 -0.36 17.48 5.07
N HIS A 136 -0.63 16.94 3.90
CA HIS A 136 0.13 17.16 2.68
C HIS A 136 -0.79 17.71 1.59
N THR A 137 -0.35 18.75 0.89
CA THR A 137 -1.12 19.34 -0.21
C THR A 137 -0.58 18.86 -1.54
N GLY A 138 -1.45 18.35 -2.39
CA GLY A 138 -1.15 17.91 -3.74
C GLY A 138 -0.38 16.60 -3.85
N SER A 139 0.61 16.32 -2.99
CA SER A 139 1.35 15.06 -3.05
C SER A 139 1.96 14.63 -1.72
N PHE A 140 2.16 13.33 -1.57
CA PHE A 140 2.86 12.70 -0.45
C PHE A 140 3.93 11.74 -0.99
N VAL A 141 5.09 11.70 -0.33
CA VAL A 141 6.17 10.77 -0.66
C VAL A 141 6.31 9.74 0.46
N SER A 142 6.28 8.46 0.10
CA SER A 142 6.41 7.36 1.07
C SER A 142 7.73 7.41 1.85
N LYS A 143 7.77 6.73 2.99
CA LYS A 143 9.06 6.31 3.57
C LYS A 143 9.80 5.40 2.60
N LEU A 144 11.08 5.11 2.88
CA LEU A 144 11.85 4.15 2.12
C LEU A 144 11.28 2.74 2.35
N ILE A 145 10.74 2.13 1.30
CA ILE A 145 10.08 0.82 1.34
C ILE A 145 11.10 -0.23 0.87
N PRO A 146 11.51 -1.16 1.74
CA PRO A 146 12.43 -2.22 1.36
C PRO A 146 11.79 -3.15 0.31
N ALA A 147 12.62 -3.90 -0.42
CA ALA A 147 12.12 -4.90 -1.37
C ALA A 147 11.12 -5.85 -0.70
N HIS A 148 10.03 -6.16 -1.40
CA HIS A 148 8.88 -6.94 -0.91
C HIS A 148 8.16 -6.33 0.31
N GLY A 149 8.47 -5.07 0.64
CA GLY A 149 7.81 -4.32 1.69
C GLY A 149 6.57 -3.57 1.20
N VAL A 150 5.79 -3.10 2.17
CA VAL A 150 4.59 -2.30 1.92
C VAL A 150 4.48 -1.20 2.96
N GLN A 151 3.95 -0.05 2.56
CA GLN A 151 3.43 0.96 3.46
C GLN A 151 1.92 1.06 3.23
N LEU A 152 1.13 0.85 4.29
CA LEU A 152 -0.32 1.01 4.26
C LEU A 152 -0.68 2.34 4.91
N LEU A 153 -1.38 3.16 4.16
CA LEU A 153 -1.82 4.49 4.56
C LEU A 153 -3.34 4.55 4.58
N ARG A 154 -3.90 5.31 5.50
CA ARG A 154 -5.25 5.86 5.42
C ARG A 154 -5.13 7.34 5.13
N ILE A 155 -5.83 7.81 4.14
CA ILE A 155 -5.84 9.22 3.73
C ILE A 155 -7.25 9.76 3.89
N SER A 156 -7.38 10.81 4.71
CA SER A 156 -8.60 11.56 4.91
C SER A 156 -8.49 12.90 4.21
N PHE A 157 -9.62 13.42 3.76
CA PHE A 157 -9.68 14.68 3.04
C PHE A 157 -10.44 15.70 3.88
N SER A 158 -9.79 16.81 4.24
CA SER A 158 -10.46 17.91 4.89
C SER A 158 -11.33 18.61 3.86
N VAL A 159 -12.64 18.49 3.98
CA VAL A 159 -13.56 19.38 3.27
C VAL A 159 -13.39 20.76 3.88
N VAL A 160 -12.67 21.63 3.19
CA VAL A 160 -12.67 23.06 3.55
C VAL A 160 -14.05 23.57 3.18
N CYS A 161 -14.91 23.75 4.20
CA CYS A 161 -16.19 24.43 4.05
C CYS A 161 -15.99 25.92 3.85
#